data_8eec5eb8ddd6febba59750c346cd0f84
#
_entry.id   8eec5eb8ddd6febba59750c346cd0f84
#
_cell.length_a   1.000
_cell.length_b   1.000
_cell.length_c   1.000
_cell.angle_alpha   90.00
_cell.angle_beta   90.00
_cell.angle_gamma   90.00
#
_symmetry.space_group_name_H-M   'P 1'
#
loop_
_entity.id
_entity.type
_entity.pdbx_description
1 polymer ?
#
loop_
_entity_poly.entity_id
_entity_poly.type
_entity_poly.pdbx_seq_one_letter_code
_entity_poly.pdbx_strand_id
1 'polypeptide(L)'
;MSDDVTSQAVVIERQFDAPVELVWQMWTNPEHFKGWYGPDGATIPVANLDVRVGGRRHICMEVRTPDGPMQMWFAGEHREVVANELLVYSESISDEHGDVPSSTDAGARPTHAITEVRVELENLGGRTKMTLTHVGIPSDSPGAAGWTMALDKLDAYLTAHAEP
;
A
#
# COMPACT_ATOMS: atom_id res chain seq x y z
N MET A 1 -16.61 2.63 -24.90
CA MET A 1 -16.43 2.77 -24.36
C MET A 1 -15.50 2.60 -23.66
N SER A 2 -15.25 2.81 -23.36
CA SER A 2 -14.22 2.88 -22.89
C SER A 2 -13.95 2.59 -21.64
N ASP A 3 -13.96 1.58 -21.26
CA ASP A 3 -13.54 1.23 -20.06
C ASP A 3 -12.16 1.03 -20.09
N ASP A 4 -11.39 2.05 -20.08
CA ASP A 4 -10.07 1.83 -20.03
C ASP A 4 -9.63 1.38 -18.72
N VAL A 5 -8.50 0.69 -18.63
CA VAL A 5 -7.99 0.21 -17.35
C VAL A 5 -7.71 1.32 -16.39
N THR A 6 -7.44 2.50 -16.89
CA THR A 6 -7.16 3.61 -15.99
C THR A 6 -8.43 4.06 -15.26
N SER A 7 -9.61 3.62 -15.72
CA SER A 7 -10.81 3.96 -14.99
C SER A 7 -11.05 3.02 -13.82
N GLN A 8 -10.28 1.92 -13.73
CA GLN A 8 -10.44 1.01 -12.63
C GLN A 8 -9.58 1.48 -11.47
N ALA A 9 -10.21 1.74 -10.37
CA ALA A 9 -9.49 2.19 -9.19
C ALA A 9 -10.30 1.87 -7.95
N VAL A 10 -9.59 1.66 -6.85
CA VAL A 10 -10.19 1.55 -5.54
C VAL A 10 -10.01 2.89 -4.88
N VAL A 11 -11.08 3.48 -4.38
CA VAL A 11 -11.01 4.75 -3.66
C VAL A 11 -11.63 4.54 -2.30
N ILE A 12 -10.85 4.74 -1.24
CA ILE A 12 -11.31 4.55 0.12
C ILE A 12 -10.99 5.79 0.93
N GLU A 13 -11.99 6.31 1.63
CA GLU A 13 -11.79 7.47 2.47
C GLU A 13 -11.96 7.04 3.91
N ARG A 14 -11.06 7.42 4.77
CA ARG A 14 -11.10 7.09 6.18
C ARG A 14 -10.69 8.30 7.02
N GLN A 15 -11.25 8.40 8.21
CA GLN A 15 -10.79 9.39 9.17
C GLN A 15 -10.18 8.64 10.34
N PHE A 16 -9.00 9.08 10.76
CA PHE A 16 -8.30 8.46 11.87
C PHE A 16 -8.20 9.46 13.02
N ASP A 17 -8.36 8.96 14.24
CA ASP A 17 -8.26 9.81 15.43
C ASP A 17 -6.80 9.88 15.84
N ALA A 18 -5.99 10.46 14.99
CA ALA A 18 -4.54 10.57 15.19
C ALA A 18 -4.03 11.76 14.38
N PRO A 19 -2.95 12.40 14.84
CA PRO A 19 -2.42 13.55 14.12
C PRO A 19 -1.82 13.13 12.78
N VAL A 20 -1.80 14.07 11.84
CA VAL A 20 -1.37 13.77 10.48
C VAL A 20 0.08 13.31 10.44
N GLU A 21 0.92 13.81 11.35
CA GLU A 21 2.32 13.41 11.39
C GLU A 21 2.45 11.91 11.72
N LEU A 22 1.60 11.42 12.60
CA LEU A 22 1.64 10.01 12.96
C LEU A 22 1.10 9.15 11.82
N VAL A 23 0.03 9.59 11.17
CA VAL A 23 -0.50 8.84 10.03
C VAL A 23 0.54 8.79 8.90
N TRP A 24 1.23 9.89 8.67
CA TRP A 24 2.29 9.93 7.67
C TRP A 24 3.38 8.89 7.98
N GLN A 25 3.77 8.76 9.25
CA GLN A 25 4.78 7.79 9.63
C GLN A 25 4.34 6.35 9.42
N MET A 26 3.05 6.09 9.46
CA MET A 26 2.55 4.74 9.21
C MET A 26 2.88 4.27 7.80
N TRP A 27 2.96 5.21 6.87
CA TRP A 27 3.23 4.91 5.47
C TRP A 27 4.70 5.01 5.09
N THR A 28 5.49 5.74 5.88
CA THR A 28 6.85 6.07 5.49
C THR A 28 7.93 5.48 6.38
N ASN A 29 7.60 5.14 7.62
CA ASN A 29 8.55 4.55 8.54
C ASN A 29 8.39 3.03 8.49
N PRO A 30 9.42 2.28 8.07
CA PRO A 30 9.29 0.82 7.94
C PRO A 30 8.83 0.13 9.21
N GLU A 31 9.26 0.60 10.38
CA GLU A 31 8.87 -0.05 11.62
C GLU A 31 7.37 0.05 11.87
N HIS A 32 6.76 1.17 11.51
CA HIS A 32 5.32 1.31 11.64
C HIS A 32 4.58 0.65 10.48
N PHE A 33 5.12 0.79 9.27
CA PHE A 33 4.50 0.21 8.09
C PHE A 33 4.29 -1.30 8.26
N LYS A 34 5.24 -1.97 8.85
CA LYS A 34 5.18 -3.43 9.04
C LYS A 34 4.05 -3.84 9.98
N GLY A 35 3.54 -2.93 10.77
CA GLY A 35 2.55 -3.27 11.79
C GLY A 35 1.13 -3.39 11.28
N TRP A 36 0.86 -2.95 10.06
CA TRP A 36 -0.54 -2.94 9.60
C TRP A 36 -0.74 -3.32 8.13
N TYR A 37 0.28 -3.22 7.31
CA TYR A 37 0.11 -3.40 5.87
C TYR A 37 -0.34 -4.82 5.53
N GLY A 38 -1.16 -4.96 4.48
CA GLY A 38 -1.62 -6.26 4.01
C GLY A 38 -2.93 -6.71 4.65
N PRO A 39 -3.54 -7.74 4.10
CA PRO A 39 -4.81 -8.25 4.63
C PRO A 39 -4.63 -8.90 6.01
N ASP A 40 -5.73 -9.30 6.60
CA ASP A 40 -5.71 -9.96 7.91
C ASP A 40 -4.81 -11.18 7.85
N GLY A 41 -3.99 -11.34 8.87
CA GLY A 41 -3.10 -12.49 8.95
C GLY A 41 -1.79 -12.34 8.21
N ALA A 42 -1.64 -11.27 7.45
CA ALA A 42 -0.37 -11.03 6.73
C ALA A 42 0.64 -10.38 7.65
N THR A 43 1.92 -10.69 7.42
CA THR A 43 3.02 -10.01 8.08
C THR A 43 3.94 -9.46 7.00
N ILE A 44 4.81 -8.53 7.37
CA ILE A 44 5.70 -7.88 6.44
C ILE A 44 7.15 -8.11 6.90
N PRO A 45 7.73 -9.26 6.55
CA PRO A 45 9.11 -9.54 6.98
C PRO A 45 10.15 -8.58 6.43
N VAL A 46 9.87 -7.96 5.27
CA VAL A 46 10.81 -7.02 4.67
C VAL A 46 10.06 -5.79 4.23
N ALA A 47 10.53 -4.62 4.64
CA ALA A 47 9.98 -3.36 4.18
C ALA A 47 11.12 -2.38 3.96
N ASN A 48 11.52 -2.22 2.71
CA ASN A 48 12.56 -1.27 2.35
C ASN A 48 11.88 -0.09 1.68
N LEU A 49 11.87 1.04 2.36
CA LEU A 49 11.17 2.23 1.91
C LEU A 49 12.14 3.39 1.84
N ASP A 50 12.49 3.82 0.62
CA ASP A 50 13.33 4.99 0.43
C ASP A 50 12.38 6.12 0.04
N VAL A 51 11.90 6.85 1.03
CA VAL A 51 10.79 7.79 0.84
C VAL A 51 11.31 9.11 0.32
N ARG A 52 11.45 9.17 -0.99
CA ARG A 52 11.80 10.38 -1.72
C ARG A 52 11.42 10.13 -3.17
N VAL A 53 11.26 11.18 -3.92
CA VAL A 53 10.90 11.04 -5.34
C VAL A 53 11.99 10.23 -6.04
N GLY A 54 11.60 9.16 -6.70
CA GLY A 54 12.55 8.26 -7.36
C GLY A 54 13.11 7.20 -6.44
N GLY A 55 12.80 7.24 -5.14
CA GLY A 55 13.28 6.24 -4.21
C GLY A 55 12.54 4.93 -4.37
N ARG A 56 13.21 3.83 -4.14
CA ARG A 56 12.64 2.51 -4.34
C ARG A 56 11.90 2.03 -3.11
N ARG A 57 10.89 1.21 -3.34
CA ARG A 57 10.26 0.48 -2.25
C ARG A 57 10.26 -0.99 -2.65
N HIS A 58 10.53 -1.86 -1.69
CA HIS A 58 10.60 -3.30 -1.93
C HIS A 58 10.07 -3.98 -0.68
N ILE A 59 8.99 -4.70 -0.83
CA ILE A 59 8.21 -5.22 0.29
C ILE A 59 7.99 -6.71 0.13
N CYS A 60 8.16 -7.45 1.21
CA CYS A 60 7.77 -8.85 1.26
C CYS A 60 6.56 -8.97 2.17
N MET A 61 5.51 -9.57 1.66
CA MET A 61 4.30 -9.84 2.43
C MET A 61 4.20 -11.35 2.58
N GLU A 62 4.02 -11.81 3.80
CA GLU A 62 3.88 -13.24 4.05
C GLU A 62 2.49 -13.53 4.57
N VAL A 63 1.81 -14.49 3.94
CA VAL A 63 0.49 -14.92 4.39
C VAL A 63 0.53 -16.40 4.66
N ARG A 64 -0.30 -16.86 5.58
CA ARG A 64 -0.38 -18.27 5.87
C ARG A 64 -1.41 -18.91 4.98
N THR A 65 -1.04 -20.06 4.42
CA THR A 65 -1.96 -20.84 3.60
C THR A 65 -2.01 -22.25 4.17
N PRO A 66 -2.98 -23.08 3.76
CA PRO A 66 -3.02 -24.47 4.22
C PRO A 66 -1.75 -25.24 3.89
N ASP A 67 -1.03 -24.82 2.85
CA ASP A 67 0.22 -25.47 2.48
C ASP A 67 1.45 -24.86 3.12
N GLY A 68 1.26 -23.94 4.04
CA GLY A 68 2.37 -23.27 4.72
C GLY A 68 2.43 -21.80 4.37
N PRO A 69 3.43 -21.08 4.87
CA PRO A 69 3.53 -19.65 4.58
C PRO A 69 3.89 -19.41 3.13
N MET A 70 3.30 -18.37 2.57
CA MET A 70 3.57 -17.97 1.19
C MET A 70 4.03 -16.53 1.20
N GLN A 71 5.13 -16.25 0.52
CA GLN A 71 5.67 -14.91 0.42
C GLN A 71 5.37 -14.30 -0.92
N MET A 72 4.98 -13.04 -0.90
CA MET A 72 4.74 -12.28 -2.12
C MET A 72 5.62 -11.04 -2.04
N TRP A 73 6.30 -10.74 -3.13
CA TRP A 73 7.19 -9.58 -3.18
C TRP A 73 6.61 -8.51 -4.08
N PHE A 74 6.78 -7.28 -3.67
CA PHE A 74 6.29 -6.13 -4.44
C PHE A 74 7.42 -5.12 -4.54
N ALA A 75 7.53 -4.49 -5.69
CA ALA A 75 8.53 -3.46 -5.92
C ALA A 75 7.90 -2.26 -6.59
N GLY A 76 8.48 -1.11 -6.37
CA GLY A 76 8.00 0.11 -6.99
C GLY A 76 8.91 1.26 -6.65
N GLU A 77 8.43 2.46 -6.92
CA GLU A 77 9.16 3.66 -6.57
C GLU A 77 8.21 4.75 -6.14
N HIS A 78 8.72 5.65 -5.32
CA HIS A 78 7.94 6.79 -4.88
C HIS A 78 7.94 7.83 -5.99
N ARG A 79 6.76 8.31 -6.35
CA ARG A 79 6.62 9.26 -7.45
C ARG A 79 6.36 10.66 -6.97
N GLU A 80 5.62 10.81 -5.87
CA GLU A 80 5.40 12.12 -5.27
C GLU A 80 5.48 11.97 -3.77
N VAL A 81 6.15 12.88 -3.12
CA VAL A 81 6.30 12.85 -1.66
C VAL A 81 6.18 14.27 -1.16
N VAL A 82 5.07 14.57 -0.47
CA VAL A 82 4.90 15.85 0.20
C VAL A 82 4.56 15.52 1.64
N ALA A 83 5.48 15.79 2.53
CA ALA A 83 5.36 15.35 3.92
C ALA A 83 4.02 15.75 4.53
N ASN A 84 3.36 14.78 5.15
CA ASN A 84 2.09 14.95 5.84
C ASN A 84 0.91 15.31 4.91
N GLU A 85 1.10 15.22 3.59
CA GLU A 85 0.04 15.58 2.66
C GLU A 85 -0.18 14.60 1.53
N LEU A 86 0.89 14.12 0.90
CA LEU A 86 0.72 13.32 -0.31
C LEU A 86 1.83 12.31 -0.47
N LEU A 87 1.46 11.09 -0.72
CA LEU A 87 2.41 10.03 -1.05
C LEU A 87 1.87 9.28 -2.26
N VAL A 88 2.65 9.22 -3.32
CA VAL A 88 2.26 8.45 -4.51
C VAL A 88 3.40 7.49 -4.82
N TYR A 89 3.07 6.22 -4.95
CA TYR A 89 4.07 5.23 -5.31
C TYR A 89 3.51 4.23 -6.29
N SER A 90 4.39 3.64 -7.09
CA SER A 90 3.99 2.55 -7.98
C SER A 90 4.18 1.22 -7.26
N GLU A 91 3.48 0.20 -7.72
CA GLU A 91 3.61 -1.11 -7.13
C GLU A 91 3.39 -2.19 -8.17
N SER A 92 4.28 -3.16 -8.21
CA SER A 92 4.18 -4.31 -9.10
C SER A 92 4.60 -5.55 -8.33
N ILE A 93 4.08 -6.70 -8.73
CA ILE A 93 4.58 -7.96 -8.18
C ILE A 93 6.01 -8.13 -8.67
N SER A 94 6.89 -8.54 -7.79
CA SER A 94 8.30 -8.72 -8.12
C SER A 94 8.82 -10.01 -7.51
N ASP A 95 10.09 -10.28 -7.72
CA ASP A 95 10.75 -11.38 -7.05
C ASP A 95 11.47 -10.84 -5.81
N GLU A 96 12.19 -11.72 -5.13
CA GLU A 96 12.86 -11.33 -3.89
C GLU A 96 13.99 -10.33 -4.12
N HIS A 97 14.41 -10.14 -5.35
CA HIS A 97 15.46 -9.18 -5.68
C HIS A 97 14.89 -7.85 -6.15
N GLY A 98 13.56 -7.76 -6.24
CA GLY A 98 12.93 -6.52 -6.70
C GLY A 98 12.76 -6.45 -8.20
N ASP A 99 13.01 -7.54 -8.90
CA ASP A 99 12.87 -7.55 -10.35
C ASP A 99 11.42 -7.88 -10.71
N VAL A 100 10.84 -7.06 -11.57
CA VAL A 100 9.46 -7.26 -12.01
C VAL A 100 9.48 -8.17 -13.23
N PRO A 101 8.68 -9.24 -13.23
CA PRO A 101 8.69 -10.14 -14.38
C PRO A 101 8.35 -9.41 -15.67
N SER A 102 8.99 -9.86 -16.75
CA SER A 102 8.80 -9.22 -18.03
C SER A 102 7.42 -9.53 -18.56
N SER A 103 6.76 -8.54 -19.14
CA SER A 103 5.46 -8.76 -19.73
C SER A 103 5.56 -9.57 -21.03
N THR A 104 6.76 -9.84 -21.50
CA THR A 104 6.91 -10.66 -22.68
C THR A 104 6.91 -12.14 -22.36
N ASP A 105 6.90 -12.51 -21.09
CA ASP A 105 6.84 -13.91 -20.75
C ASP A 105 5.56 -14.50 -21.30
N ALA A 106 5.65 -15.71 -21.77
CA ALA A 106 4.49 -16.39 -22.32
C ALA A 106 3.39 -16.44 -21.28
N GLY A 107 2.21 -16.10 -21.67
CA GLY A 107 1.09 -16.12 -20.77
C GLY A 107 1.06 -14.97 -19.79
N ALA A 108 1.82 -13.93 -20.06
CA ALA A 108 1.82 -12.78 -19.18
C ALA A 108 0.41 -12.27 -18.98
N ARG A 109 0.10 -11.91 -17.75
CA ARG A 109 -1.18 -11.49 -17.40
C ARG A 109 -1.18 -10.12 -16.87
N PRO A 110 -2.34 -9.50 -16.72
CA PRO A 110 -2.42 -8.16 -16.13
C PRO A 110 -1.79 -8.06 -14.75
N THR A 111 -1.54 -9.18 -14.09
CA THR A 111 -0.87 -9.14 -12.80
C THR A 111 0.52 -8.56 -12.89
N HIS A 112 1.08 -8.47 -14.10
CA HIS A 112 2.40 -7.88 -14.25
C HIS A 112 2.32 -6.38 -14.48
N ALA A 113 1.13 -5.82 -14.51
CA ALA A 113 0.98 -4.40 -14.73
C ALA A 113 1.47 -3.63 -13.50
N ILE A 114 1.97 -2.44 -13.76
CA ILE A 114 2.34 -1.54 -12.69
C ILE A 114 1.09 -0.79 -12.27
N THR A 115 0.82 -0.80 -10.98
CA THR A 115 -0.30 -0.05 -10.43
C THR A 115 0.23 1.15 -9.65
N GLU A 116 -0.65 2.06 -9.29
CA GLU A 116 -0.23 3.25 -8.58
C GLU A 116 -1.12 3.47 -7.36
N VAL A 117 -0.51 3.74 -6.24
CA VAL A 117 -1.22 4.03 -4.99
C VAL A 117 -1.01 5.49 -4.64
N ARG A 118 -2.10 6.18 -4.38
CA ARG A 118 -2.05 7.59 -4.02
C ARG A 118 -2.70 7.76 -2.65
N VAL A 119 -1.96 8.33 -1.73
CA VAL A 119 -2.43 8.56 -0.36
C VAL A 119 -2.46 10.06 -0.13
N GLU A 120 -3.64 10.60 0.12
CA GLU A 120 -3.80 12.02 0.37
C GLU A 120 -4.24 12.20 1.81
N LEU A 121 -3.57 13.07 2.54
CA LEU A 121 -3.86 13.31 3.94
C LEU A 121 -4.30 14.75 4.16
N GLU A 122 -5.34 14.92 4.96
CA GLU A 122 -5.82 16.23 5.31
C GLU A 122 -5.80 16.34 6.84
N ASN A 123 -5.16 17.37 7.34
CA ASN A 123 -5.05 17.60 8.78
C ASN A 123 -6.34 18.26 9.28
N LEU A 124 -7.05 17.56 10.15
CA LEU A 124 -8.32 18.06 10.68
C LEU A 124 -8.17 18.58 12.12
N GLY A 125 -6.93 18.89 12.53
CA GLY A 125 -6.72 19.41 13.89
C GLY A 125 -6.66 18.30 14.92
N GLY A 126 -5.65 17.47 14.87
CA GLY A 126 -5.49 16.33 15.78
C GLY A 126 -6.11 15.05 15.24
N ARG A 127 -6.82 15.15 14.14
CA ARG A 127 -7.38 14.00 13.42
C ARG A 127 -6.96 14.12 11.97
N THR A 128 -7.05 13.04 11.23
CA THR A 128 -6.60 13.02 9.84
C THR A 128 -7.66 12.38 8.96
N LYS A 129 -7.93 13.02 7.84
CA LYS A 129 -8.76 12.42 6.81
C LYS A 129 -7.80 11.88 5.74
N MET A 130 -7.96 10.63 5.39
CA MET A 130 -7.12 10.00 4.39
C MET A 130 -7.97 9.54 3.23
N THR A 131 -7.52 9.85 2.02
CA THR A 131 -8.12 9.31 0.81
C THR A 131 -7.08 8.46 0.11
N LEU A 132 -7.39 7.17 -0.05
CA LEU A 132 -6.49 6.25 -0.73
C LEU A 132 -7.08 5.90 -2.07
N THR A 133 -6.27 6.04 -3.11
CA THR A 133 -6.69 5.65 -4.46
C THR A 133 -5.67 4.67 -5.01
N HIS A 134 -6.10 3.47 -5.37
CA HIS A 134 -5.22 2.49 -5.98
C HIS A 134 -5.69 2.30 -7.40
N VAL A 135 -4.96 2.87 -8.34
CA VAL A 135 -5.29 2.84 -9.76
C VAL A 135 -4.75 1.57 -10.36
N GLY A 136 -5.57 0.90 -11.13
CA GLY A 136 -5.14 -0.30 -11.83
C GLY A 136 -5.74 -1.58 -11.28
N ILE A 137 -6.57 -1.47 -10.23
CA ILE A 137 -7.27 -2.65 -9.72
C ILE A 137 -8.76 -2.34 -9.62
N PRO A 138 -9.62 -3.31 -9.93
CA PRO A 138 -11.06 -3.09 -9.86
C PRO A 138 -11.54 -2.90 -8.42
N SER A 139 -12.59 -2.12 -8.25
CA SER A 139 -13.11 -1.83 -6.92
C SER A 139 -13.74 -3.04 -6.24
N ASP A 140 -14.06 -4.08 -7.01
CA ASP A 140 -14.65 -5.29 -6.43
C ASP A 140 -13.65 -6.45 -6.42
N SER A 141 -12.36 -6.15 -6.49
CA SER A 141 -11.33 -7.19 -6.55
C SER A 141 -10.90 -7.63 -5.16
N PRO A 142 -10.19 -8.76 -5.05
CA PRO A 142 -9.60 -9.15 -3.77
C PRO A 142 -8.64 -8.10 -3.22
N GLY A 143 -7.98 -7.33 -4.11
CA GLY A 143 -7.11 -6.26 -3.66
C GLY A 143 -7.88 -5.17 -2.93
N ALA A 144 -9.09 -4.86 -3.39
CA ALA A 144 -9.91 -3.88 -2.71
C ALA A 144 -10.31 -4.36 -1.32
N ALA A 145 -10.68 -5.64 -1.19
CA ALA A 145 -11.01 -6.20 0.11
C ALA A 145 -9.78 -6.21 1.02
N GLY A 146 -8.62 -6.48 0.45
CA GLY A 146 -7.38 -6.43 1.21
C GLY A 146 -7.08 -5.06 1.78
N TRP A 147 -7.36 -4.01 1.01
CA TRP A 147 -7.19 -2.66 1.50
C TRP A 147 -8.11 -2.36 2.69
N THR A 148 -9.37 -2.80 2.63
CA THR A 148 -10.28 -2.58 3.74
C THR A 148 -9.76 -3.24 5.00
N MET A 149 -9.27 -4.47 4.90
CA MET A 149 -8.70 -5.16 6.06
C MET A 149 -7.45 -4.44 6.57
N ALA A 150 -6.58 -4.00 5.65
CA ALA A 150 -5.35 -3.31 6.05
C ALA A 150 -5.67 -2.00 6.77
N LEU A 151 -6.64 -1.25 6.27
CA LEU A 151 -6.97 0.04 6.89
C LEU A 151 -7.66 -0.14 8.23
N ASP A 152 -8.38 -1.24 8.43
CA ASP A 152 -8.93 -1.55 9.74
C ASP A 152 -7.79 -1.85 10.72
N LYS A 153 -6.76 -2.55 10.27
CA LYS A 153 -5.58 -2.80 11.12
C LYS A 153 -4.83 -1.50 11.38
N LEU A 154 -4.76 -0.62 10.39
CA LEU A 154 -4.11 0.66 10.57
C LEU A 154 -4.80 1.48 11.66
N ASP A 155 -6.12 1.48 11.65
CA ASP A 155 -6.89 2.21 12.66
C ASP A 155 -6.56 1.67 14.05
N ALA A 156 -6.54 0.35 14.21
CA ALA A 156 -6.21 -0.27 15.49
C ALA A 156 -4.77 0.02 15.89
N TYR A 157 -3.86 -0.01 14.94
CA TYR A 157 -2.46 0.25 15.20
C TYR A 157 -2.24 1.70 15.65
N LEU A 158 -2.94 2.63 14.99
CA LEU A 158 -2.85 4.04 15.38
C LEU A 158 -3.40 4.25 16.78
N THR A 159 -4.48 3.60 17.13
CA THR A 159 -5.04 3.72 18.47
C THR A 159 -4.05 3.22 19.52
N ALA A 160 -3.36 2.14 19.22
CA ALA A 160 -2.40 1.58 20.16
C ALA A 160 -1.14 2.45 20.30
N HIS A 161 -0.82 3.25 19.27
CA HIS A 161 0.40 4.06 19.28
C HIS A 161 0.13 5.55 19.41
N ALA A 162 -1.12 5.92 19.41
CA ALA A 162 -1.46 7.31 19.59
C ALA A 162 -1.38 7.63 21.05
N GLU A 163 -0.37 8.16 21.51
CA GLU A 163 -0.18 8.19 22.78
C GLU A 163 -0.36 9.33 23.33
N PRO A 164 -0.69 9.44 24.37
CA PRO A 164 -0.92 10.66 25.02
C PRO A 164 0.31 11.42 25.19
#